data_796ff87101a2fc949ebdb0c7c4470dd9
#
_entry.id   796ff87101a2fc949ebdb0c7c4470dd9
#
_cell.length_a   1.000
_cell.length_b   1.000
_cell.length_c   1.000
_cell.angle_alpha   90.00
_cell.angle_beta   90.00
_cell.angle_gamma   90.00
#
_symmetry.space_group_name_H-M   'P 1'
#
loop_
_entity.id
_entity.type
_entity.pdbx_description
1 polymer ?
#
loop_
_entity_poly.entity_id
_entity_poly.type
_entity_poly.pdbx_seq_one_letter_code
_entity_poly.pdbx_strand_id
1 'polypeptide(L)'
;MRILSILFIVLISMVGHVHAESYENVDPTGAEATVWYRVSRDNQIAFMDMLTKEFNNNNPFGIKITAVSAGHYGQIFTKFVNLIGTEELPDMVVGYQNQLALFNMPGAESLIDMNDLVKSKKWAMHPETMADIPDSFLAQDISSDFGNARLGFPPRRSMEILYANLDWLKELGYDDIPKNPKDFRAAACKASKQPFSGSKDPSAKSVGWEIGTDASRLGSVILAHGGETLDKSKGAYVFDNAQALSAAKLISEMSEEGCLRSATEKYGEQTDFGNGVALFTTGSSSGLPYYGKAVSKGANFNWSIYAVPHTTSEPRGNLYGPSFAVTKKSDKRKQVAVWLWLREFLKPVNQAQFVRLTNYVPVRLSTMNLLDDYRKKNPQFDIIRELMKTAGSETPPSASYEEVRGLMKDALAEILNGANYVQIMQDLNEEANRLHLEALAQLKE
;
A
#
# COMPACT_ATOMS: atom_id res chain seq x y z
N MET A 1 10.28 -46.21 -64.28
CA MET A 1 10.39 -45.85 -62.86
C MET A 1 11.10 -44.54 -62.77
N ARG A 2 10.37 -43.46 -62.52
CA ARG A 2 10.92 -42.12 -62.27
C ARG A 2 10.75 -41.85 -60.78
N ILE A 3 11.88 -41.69 -60.08
CA ILE A 3 11.93 -41.36 -58.65
C ILE A 3 11.86 -39.84 -58.55
N LEU A 4 10.78 -39.33 -57.98
CA LEU A 4 10.60 -37.92 -57.64
C LEU A 4 11.25 -37.65 -56.26
N SER A 5 12.36 -36.92 -56.23
CA SER A 5 12.95 -36.43 -54.99
C SER A 5 12.24 -35.16 -54.56
N ILE A 6 11.52 -35.24 -53.45
CA ILE A 6 10.89 -34.09 -52.79
C ILE A 6 11.93 -33.44 -51.87
N LEU A 7 12.34 -32.23 -52.23
CA LEU A 7 13.24 -31.41 -51.45
C LEU A 7 12.41 -30.68 -50.35
N PHE A 8 12.58 -31.08 -49.10
CA PHE A 8 11.98 -30.39 -47.94
C PHE A 8 12.84 -29.18 -47.59
N ILE A 9 12.38 -27.98 -47.94
CA ILE A 9 13.00 -26.73 -47.47
C ILE A 9 12.46 -26.46 -46.04
N VAL A 10 13.31 -26.69 -45.06
CA VAL A 10 13.05 -26.30 -43.68
C VAL A 10 13.33 -24.79 -43.54
N LEU A 11 12.28 -23.98 -43.55
CA LEU A 11 12.38 -22.57 -43.15
C LEU A 11 12.60 -22.53 -41.64
N ILE A 12 13.86 -22.35 -41.22
CA ILE A 12 14.19 -21.96 -39.85
C ILE A 12 13.82 -20.49 -39.71
N SER A 13 12.65 -20.21 -39.13
CA SER A 13 12.31 -18.87 -38.70
C SER A 13 13.24 -18.52 -37.51
N MET A 14 14.28 -17.74 -37.80
CA MET A 14 15.02 -17.04 -36.76
C MET A 14 14.07 -16.05 -36.10
N VAL A 15 13.48 -16.47 -34.98
CA VAL A 15 12.88 -15.55 -34.03
C VAL A 15 14.06 -14.76 -33.45
N GLY A 16 14.28 -13.58 -34.00
CA GLY A 16 15.24 -12.63 -33.47
C GLY A 16 14.81 -12.30 -32.05
N HIS A 17 15.53 -12.84 -31.07
CA HIS A 17 15.48 -12.33 -29.72
C HIS A 17 15.97 -10.89 -29.77
N VAL A 18 15.05 -9.93 -29.72
CA VAL A 18 15.40 -8.55 -29.42
C VAL A 18 16.04 -8.60 -28.04
N HIS A 19 17.34 -8.66 -27.97
CA HIS A 19 18.09 -8.46 -26.76
C HIS A 19 17.77 -7.04 -26.31
N ALA A 20 16.95 -6.90 -25.28
CA ALA A 20 16.83 -5.63 -24.58
C ALA A 20 18.26 -5.21 -24.22
N GLU A 21 18.68 -4.04 -24.71
CA GLU A 21 20.04 -3.53 -24.44
C GLU A 21 20.29 -3.55 -22.94
N SER A 22 21.30 -4.28 -22.53
CA SER A 22 21.68 -4.45 -21.13
C SER A 22 22.07 -3.10 -20.50
N TYR A 23 21.71 -2.88 -19.23
CA TYR A 23 22.19 -1.74 -18.44
C TYR A 23 23.68 -1.80 -18.10
N GLU A 24 24.35 -2.93 -18.35
CA GLU A 24 25.74 -3.17 -17.94
C GLU A 24 26.74 -2.15 -18.53
N ASN A 25 26.47 -1.67 -19.74
CA ASN A 25 27.32 -0.73 -20.46
C ASN A 25 26.87 0.73 -20.34
N VAL A 26 25.80 1.00 -19.56
CA VAL A 26 25.31 2.37 -19.39
C VAL A 26 26.26 3.16 -18.51
N ASP A 27 26.63 4.37 -18.97
CA ASP A 27 27.36 5.38 -18.19
C ASP A 27 26.42 6.55 -17.86
N PRO A 28 25.97 6.71 -16.60
CA PRO A 28 25.06 7.77 -16.20
C PRO A 28 25.77 9.12 -15.94
N THR A 29 27.05 9.25 -16.26
CA THR A 29 27.84 10.47 -15.98
C THR A 29 27.19 11.71 -16.57
N GLY A 30 26.95 12.72 -15.72
CA GLY A 30 26.31 13.98 -16.11
C GLY A 30 24.84 13.88 -16.47
N ALA A 31 24.15 12.77 -16.16
CA ALA A 31 22.71 12.67 -16.41
C ALA A 31 21.92 13.64 -15.53
N GLU A 32 20.92 14.29 -16.14
CA GLU A 32 19.95 15.15 -15.45
C GLU A 32 18.55 14.51 -15.54
N ALA A 33 17.89 14.33 -14.40
CA ALA A 33 16.62 13.62 -14.36
C ALA A 33 15.65 14.19 -13.30
N THR A 34 14.34 13.98 -13.52
CA THR A 34 13.26 14.48 -12.67
C THR A 34 12.54 13.34 -11.97
N VAL A 35 12.31 13.50 -10.67
CA VAL A 35 11.58 12.54 -9.84
C VAL A 35 10.35 13.22 -9.24
N TRP A 36 9.17 12.62 -9.46
CA TRP A 36 7.95 13.06 -8.77
C TRP A 36 7.70 12.20 -7.53
N TYR A 37 7.58 12.87 -6.37
CA TYR A 37 7.27 12.22 -5.10
C TYR A 37 6.06 12.85 -4.42
N ARG A 38 5.53 12.17 -3.42
CA ARG A 38 4.44 12.66 -2.57
C ARG A 38 4.89 12.76 -1.13
N VAL A 39 4.88 13.96 -0.61
CA VAL A 39 4.86 14.28 0.82
C VAL A 39 3.98 15.52 1.02
N SER A 40 3.50 15.77 2.25
CA SER A 40 2.47 16.77 2.50
C SER A 40 2.85 17.81 3.56
N ARG A 41 4.05 17.72 4.13
CA ARG A 41 4.51 18.62 5.20
C ARG A 41 5.84 19.23 4.83
N ASP A 42 6.06 20.49 5.24
CA ASP A 42 7.28 21.25 4.94
C ASP A 42 8.55 20.54 5.39
N ASN A 43 8.53 19.93 6.59
CA ASN A 43 9.68 19.17 7.09
C ASN A 43 9.99 17.91 6.29
N GLN A 44 8.99 17.29 5.68
CA GLN A 44 9.17 16.14 4.78
C GLN A 44 9.72 16.59 3.42
N ILE A 45 9.24 17.74 2.92
CA ILE A 45 9.77 18.36 1.71
C ILE A 45 11.23 18.75 1.94
N ALA A 46 11.53 19.45 3.04
CA ALA A 46 12.88 19.82 3.39
C ALA A 46 13.85 18.62 3.51
N PHE A 47 13.36 17.48 4.00
CA PHE A 47 14.15 16.26 4.03
C PHE A 47 14.45 15.75 2.60
N MET A 48 13.44 15.70 1.72
CA MET A 48 13.65 15.26 0.34
C MET A 48 14.59 16.18 -0.43
N ASP A 49 14.49 17.49 -0.21
CA ASP A 49 15.40 18.49 -0.78
C ASP A 49 16.84 18.30 -0.27
N MET A 50 17.01 18.09 1.04
CA MET A 50 18.31 17.80 1.64
C MET A 50 18.93 16.53 1.06
N LEU A 51 18.17 15.42 1.04
CA LEU A 51 18.60 14.13 0.48
C LEU A 51 19.04 14.28 -0.98
N THR A 52 18.22 14.99 -1.78
CA THR A 52 18.50 15.21 -3.20
C THR A 52 19.74 16.07 -3.40
N LYS A 53 19.90 17.13 -2.61
CA LYS A 53 21.09 17.99 -2.63
C LYS A 53 22.35 17.21 -2.25
N GLU A 54 22.30 16.39 -1.20
CA GLU A 54 23.42 15.54 -0.79
C GLU A 54 23.79 14.54 -1.88
N PHE A 55 22.79 13.86 -2.48
CA PHE A 55 23.04 12.98 -3.62
C PHE A 55 23.70 13.72 -4.78
N ASN A 56 23.15 14.86 -5.19
CA ASN A 56 23.66 15.64 -6.32
C ASN A 56 25.11 16.11 -6.12
N ASN A 57 25.52 16.36 -4.87
CA ASN A 57 26.86 16.83 -4.53
C ASN A 57 27.87 15.68 -4.39
N ASN A 58 27.43 14.49 -3.97
CA ASN A 58 28.35 13.44 -3.53
C ASN A 58 28.36 12.20 -4.43
N ASN A 59 27.45 12.10 -5.44
CA ASN A 59 27.51 10.95 -6.35
C ASN A 59 28.72 11.04 -7.31
N PRO A 60 29.41 9.91 -7.58
CA PRO A 60 30.67 9.91 -8.35
C PRO A 60 30.48 10.17 -9.85
N PHE A 61 29.23 10.22 -10.32
CA PHE A 61 28.91 10.37 -11.75
C PHE A 61 28.51 11.80 -12.13
N GLY A 62 28.48 12.75 -11.17
CA GLY A 62 28.00 14.11 -11.46
C GLY A 62 26.54 14.20 -11.86
N ILE A 63 25.73 13.18 -11.49
CA ILE A 63 24.28 13.14 -11.74
C ILE A 63 23.59 14.30 -11.04
N LYS A 64 22.59 14.90 -11.69
CA LYS A 64 21.72 15.94 -11.13
C LYS A 64 20.26 15.48 -11.15
N ILE A 65 19.67 15.31 -9.98
CA ILE A 65 18.25 14.99 -9.82
C ILE A 65 17.50 16.26 -9.39
N THR A 66 16.35 16.48 -10.05
CA THR A 66 15.32 17.43 -9.62
C THR A 66 14.17 16.66 -9.02
N ALA A 67 14.03 16.69 -7.70
CA ALA A 67 12.94 16.03 -7.00
C ALA A 67 11.80 17.03 -6.77
N VAL A 68 10.57 16.68 -7.18
CA VAL A 68 9.39 17.54 -7.15
C VAL A 68 8.29 16.92 -6.31
N SER A 69 7.78 17.65 -5.32
CA SER A 69 6.55 17.30 -4.61
C SER A 69 5.35 17.57 -5.53
N ALA A 70 4.84 16.53 -6.20
CA ALA A 70 3.88 16.68 -7.29
C ALA A 70 2.40 16.67 -6.84
N GLY A 71 2.15 16.66 -5.54
CA GLY A 71 0.79 16.69 -4.95
C GLY A 71 0.42 15.37 -4.26
N HIS A 72 -0.89 15.13 -4.06
CA HIS A 72 -1.43 13.85 -3.55
C HIS A 72 -1.39 12.77 -4.64
N TYR A 73 -1.44 11.48 -4.23
CA TYR A 73 -1.36 10.36 -5.17
C TYR A 73 -2.36 10.45 -6.33
N GLY A 74 -3.63 10.81 -6.06
CA GLY A 74 -4.63 11.02 -7.11
C GLY A 74 -4.27 12.18 -8.06
N GLN A 75 -3.68 13.27 -7.55
CA GLN A 75 -3.21 14.36 -8.39
C GLN A 75 -2.00 13.96 -9.24
N ILE A 76 -1.06 13.19 -8.64
CA ILE A 76 0.08 12.64 -9.38
C ILE A 76 -0.41 11.72 -10.49
N PHE A 77 -1.36 10.82 -10.17
CA PHE A 77 -1.98 9.91 -11.13
C PHE A 77 -2.60 10.68 -12.30
N THR A 78 -3.49 11.64 -12.02
CA THR A 78 -4.14 12.44 -13.07
C THR A 78 -3.13 13.22 -13.92
N LYS A 79 -2.14 13.86 -13.28
CA LYS A 79 -1.08 14.58 -14.00
C LYS A 79 -0.29 13.65 -14.91
N PHE A 80 0.08 12.47 -14.41
CA PHE A 80 0.88 11.51 -15.17
C PHE A 80 0.10 11.01 -16.40
N VAL A 81 -1.16 10.60 -16.21
CA VAL A 81 -2.03 10.13 -17.31
C VAL A 81 -2.17 11.19 -18.40
N ASN A 82 -2.37 12.46 -18.02
CA ASN A 82 -2.51 13.57 -18.98
C ASN A 82 -1.22 13.88 -19.76
N LEU A 83 -0.06 13.40 -19.28
CA LEU A 83 1.23 13.65 -19.91
C LEU A 83 1.76 12.41 -20.67
N ILE A 84 1.04 11.29 -20.65
CA ILE A 84 1.44 10.09 -21.42
C ILE A 84 1.61 10.46 -22.90
N GLY A 85 2.71 10.03 -23.49
CA GLY A 85 3.07 10.35 -24.87
C GLY A 85 3.74 11.72 -25.07
N THR A 86 3.99 12.49 -24.01
CA THR A 86 4.71 13.77 -24.08
C THR A 86 6.12 13.68 -23.46
N GLU A 87 6.95 14.66 -23.78
CA GLU A 87 8.29 14.80 -23.17
C GLU A 87 8.27 15.34 -21.73
N GLU A 88 7.11 15.73 -21.20
CA GLU A 88 6.95 16.33 -19.88
C GLU A 88 6.80 15.30 -18.74
N LEU A 89 6.71 14.00 -19.06
CA LEU A 89 6.71 12.95 -18.05
C LEU A 89 7.98 13.03 -17.18
N PRO A 90 7.91 12.79 -15.86
CA PRO A 90 9.10 12.64 -15.03
C PRO A 90 9.88 11.38 -15.41
N ASP A 91 11.17 11.34 -15.08
CA ASP A 91 11.99 10.13 -15.28
C ASP A 91 11.70 9.03 -14.25
N MET A 92 11.15 9.43 -13.08
CA MET A 92 10.64 8.52 -12.04
C MET A 92 9.38 9.12 -11.39
N VAL A 93 8.39 8.28 -11.15
CA VAL A 93 7.11 8.68 -10.52
C VAL A 93 6.76 7.77 -9.35
N VAL A 94 6.10 8.32 -8.33
CA VAL A 94 5.52 7.56 -7.23
C VAL A 94 4.05 7.25 -7.51
N GLY A 95 3.64 6.00 -7.31
CA GLY A 95 2.24 5.56 -7.45
C GLY A 95 1.95 4.28 -6.66
N TYR A 96 0.68 3.97 -6.48
CA TYR A 96 0.27 2.65 -5.99
C TYR A 96 0.36 1.63 -7.11
N GLN A 97 0.44 0.35 -6.76
CA GLN A 97 0.68 -0.75 -7.69
C GLN A 97 -0.32 -0.83 -8.84
N ASN A 98 -1.61 -0.64 -8.54
CA ASN A 98 -2.69 -0.55 -9.52
C ASN A 98 -2.54 0.65 -10.45
N GLN A 99 -2.13 1.81 -9.94
CA GLN A 99 -1.87 3.01 -10.75
C GLN A 99 -0.67 2.79 -11.68
N LEU A 100 0.39 2.13 -11.17
CA LEU A 100 1.54 1.77 -12.01
C LEU A 100 1.15 0.77 -13.11
N ALA A 101 0.25 -0.17 -12.82
CA ALA A 101 -0.30 -1.07 -13.82
C ALA A 101 -1.06 -0.31 -14.92
N LEU A 102 -1.90 0.66 -14.53
CA LEU A 102 -2.60 1.53 -15.49
C LEU A 102 -1.65 2.35 -16.37
N PHE A 103 -0.54 2.84 -15.83
CA PHE A 103 0.48 3.53 -16.62
C PHE A 103 1.17 2.64 -17.65
N ASN A 104 0.96 1.32 -17.56
CA ASN A 104 1.61 0.35 -18.44
C ASN A 104 0.62 -0.40 -19.36
N MET A 105 -0.65 0.00 -19.38
CA MET A 105 -1.66 -0.53 -20.28
C MET A 105 -1.31 -0.20 -21.76
N PRO A 106 -1.83 -0.96 -22.74
CA PRO A 106 -1.66 -0.66 -24.16
C PRO A 106 -2.00 0.78 -24.51
N GLY A 107 -1.14 1.40 -25.32
CA GLY A 107 -1.23 2.83 -25.65
C GLY A 107 -0.62 3.77 -24.61
N ALA A 108 -0.35 3.30 -23.40
CA ALA A 108 0.41 4.02 -22.38
C ALA A 108 1.87 3.55 -22.30
N GLU A 109 2.11 2.26 -22.12
CA GLU A 109 3.40 1.54 -21.97
C GLU A 109 4.53 2.43 -21.42
N SER A 110 4.21 3.16 -20.35
CA SER A 110 5.05 4.28 -19.89
C SER A 110 6.18 3.87 -18.95
N LEU A 111 6.18 2.62 -18.44
CA LEU A 111 7.14 2.16 -17.44
C LEU A 111 8.07 1.08 -17.96
N ILE A 112 9.30 1.04 -17.43
CA ILE A 112 10.22 -0.08 -17.68
C ILE A 112 9.92 -1.26 -16.75
N ASP A 113 10.38 -2.46 -17.12
CA ASP A 113 10.55 -3.55 -16.14
C ASP A 113 11.79 -3.26 -15.28
N MET A 114 11.58 -2.88 -14.03
CA MET A 114 12.68 -2.59 -13.09
C MET A 114 13.45 -3.86 -12.68
N ASN A 115 13.02 -5.07 -13.06
CA ASN A 115 13.80 -6.28 -12.85
C ASN A 115 15.19 -6.18 -13.53
N ASP A 116 15.30 -5.47 -14.65
CA ASP A 116 16.55 -5.28 -15.36
C ASP A 116 17.58 -4.48 -14.53
N LEU A 117 17.13 -3.48 -13.78
CA LEU A 117 17.97 -2.72 -12.85
C LEU A 117 18.28 -3.52 -11.57
N VAL A 118 17.27 -4.22 -11.04
CA VAL A 118 17.40 -5.02 -9.82
C VAL A 118 18.36 -6.21 -10.01
N LYS A 119 18.40 -6.79 -11.21
CA LYS A 119 19.24 -7.96 -11.56
C LYS A 119 20.55 -7.57 -12.25
N SER A 120 20.78 -6.31 -12.57
CA SER A 120 22.01 -5.85 -13.22
C SER A 120 23.24 -6.18 -12.39
N LYS A 121 24.29 -6.70 -13.01
CA LYS A 121 25.57 -6.98 -12.33
C LYS A 121 26.26 -5.70 -11.83
N LYS A 122 26.06 -4.59 -12.53
CA LYS A 122 26.71 -3.29 -12.24
C LYS A 122 25.82 -2.41 -11.35
N TRP A 123 24.50 -2.40 -11.58
CA TRP A 123 23.59 -1.40 -11.00
C TRP A 123 22.66 -1.96 -9.91
N ALA A 124 22.58 -3.27 -9.72
CA ALA A 124 21.81 -3.87 -8.64
C ALA A 124 22.26 -3.35 -7.26
N MET A 125 21.37 -3.40 -6.31
CA MET A 125 21.77 -3.31 -4.92
C MET A 125 22.58 -4.55 -4.53
N HIS A 126 23.50 -4.38 -3.57
CA HIS A 126 24.26 -5.49 -3.04
C HIS A 126 23.31 -6.60 -2.51
N PRO A 127 23.62 -7.90 -2.68
CA PRO A 127 22.75 -8.99 -2.24
C PRO A 127 22.31 -8.87 -0.77
N GLU A 128 23.19 -8.47 0.14
CA GLU A 128 22.85 -8.24 1.55
C GLU A 128 21.82 -7.09 1.73
N THR A 129 21.86 -6.07 0.86
CA THR A 129 20.87 -5.01 0.86
C THR A 129 19.51 -5.51 0.41
N MET A 130 19.47 -6.39 -0.59
CA MET A 130 18.22 -7.00 -1.05
C MET A 130 17.65 -7.96 0.00
N ALA A 131 18.48 -8.76 0.66
CA ALA A 131 18.08 -9.67 1.74
C ALA A 131 17.57 -8.92 3.00
N ASP A 132 17.91 -7.64 3.15
CA ASP A 132 17.44 -6.77 4.23
C ASP A 132 16.03 -6.18 3.96
N ILE A 133 15.44 -6.45 2.79
CA ILE A 133 14.08 -6.02 2.41
C ILE A 133 13.16 -7.25 2.43
N PRO A 134 12.06 -7.27 3.20
CA PRO A 134 11.13 -8.40 3.23
C PRO A 134 10.58 -8.74 1.83
N ASP A 135 10.50 -10.02 1.50
CA ASP A 135 9.95 -10.49 0.23
C ASP A 135 8.51 -10.01 0.02
N SER A 136 7.69 -9.95 1.10
CA SER A 136 6.33 -9.43 1.05
C SER A 136 6.24 -7.98 0.58
N PHE A 137 7.30 -7.17 0.80
CA PHE A 137 7.37 -5.79 0.33
C PHE A 137 7.70 -5.72 -1.16
N LEU A 138 8.62 -6.57 -1.61
CA LEU A 138 9.08 -6.62 -3.00
C LEU A 138 8.07 -7.27 -3.93
N ALA A 139 7.31 -8.25 -3.43
CA ALA A 139 6.33 -9.00 -4.23
C ALA A 139 5.12 -8.16 -4.66
N GLN A 140 4.82 -7.07 -3.94
CA GLN A 140 3.69 -6.19 -4.27
C GLN A 140 3.85 -5.48 -5.62
N ASP A 141 5.09 -5.29 -6.07
CA ASP A 141 5.40 -4.54 -7.30
C ASP A 141 5.59 -5.44 -8.53
N ILE A 142 5.39 -6.76 -8.40
CA ILE A 142 5.48 -7.71 -9.49
C ILE A 142 4.07 -8.01 -10.02
N SER A 143 3.81 -7.66 -11.27
CA SER A 143 2.51 -7.84 -11.90
C SER A 143 2.50 -9.06 -12.81
N SER A 144 1.60 -10.01 -12.53
CA SER A 144 1.32 -11.14 -13.40
C SER A 144 0.72 -10.71 -14.73
N ASP A 145 -0.07 -9.65 -14.74
CA ASP A 145 -0.73 -9.10 -15.92
C ASP A 145 0.29 -8.64 -16.98
N PHE A 146 1.48 -8.27 -16.55
CA PHE A 146 2.59 -7.83 -17.41
C PHE A 146 3.77 -8.84 -17.40
N GLY A 147 3.48 -10.13 -17.42
CA GLY A 147 4.52 -11.18 -17.55
C GLY A 147 5.48 -11.25 -16.35
N ASN A 148 5.03 -10.92 -15.16
CA ASN A 148 5.83 -10.78 -13.94
C ASN A 148 6.87 -9.63 -13.99
N ALA A 149 6.60 -8.59 -14.77
CA ALA A 149 7.38 -7.36 -14.74
C ALA A 149 7.29 -6.71 -13.35
N ARG A 150 8.39 -6.14 -12.90
CA ARG A 150 8.44 -5.28 -11.72
C ARG A 150 8.14 -3.84 -12.12
N LEU A 151 6.93 -3.40 -11.86
CA LEU A 151 6.48 -2.06 -12.26
C LEU A 151 6.98 -0.95 -11.32
N GLY A 152 7.41 -1.31 -10.11
CA GLY A 152 7.92 -0.35 -9.14
C GLY A 152 8.91 -0.93 -8.14
N PHE A 153 9.47 -0.06 -7.29
CA PHE A 153 10.31 -0.45 -6.16
C PHE A 153 9.91 0.35 -4.91
N PRO A 154 9.73 -0.32 -3.75
CA PRO A 154 9.14 0.32 -2.57
C PRO A 154 10.12 1.25 -1.86
N PRO A 155 9.78 2.53 -1.63
CA PRO A 155 10.56 3.43 -0.77
C PRO A 155 10.14 3.31 0.70
N ARG A 156 8.94 2.85 0.98
CA ARG A 156 8.30 2.76 2.31
C ARG A 156 7.05 1.91 2.23
N ARG A 157 6.56 1.45 3.38
CA ARG A 157 5.27 0.77 3.51
C ARG A 157 4.49 1.33 4.70
N SER A 158 3.21 1.02 4.76
CA SER A 158 2.27 1.18 5.87
C SER A 158 1.45 -0.08 5.98
N MET A 159 0.72 -0.21 7.07
CA MET A 159 -0.27 -1.26 7.20
C MET A 159 -1.54 -0.73 7.86
N GLU A 160 -2.63 -1.43 7.64
CA GLU A 160 -3.88 -1.19 8.33
C GLU A 160 -3.80 -1.76 9.74
N ILE A 161 -4.13 -0.95 10.74
CA ILE A 161 -4.10 -1.33 12.15
C ILE A 161 -5.36 -0.87 12.89
N LEU A 162 -5.69 -1.58 13.95
CA LEU A 162 -6.69 -1.19 14.92
C LEU A 162 -6.06 -0.28 15.96
N TYR A 163 -6.68 0.86 16.24
CA TYR A 163 -6.39 1.75 17.36
C TYR A 163 -7.42 1.47 18.46
N ALA A 164 -6.99 1.42 19.71
CA ALA A 164 -7.84 1.10 20.87
C ALA A 164 -7.58 2.02 22.06
N ASN A 165 -8.65 2.50 22.68
CA ASN A 165 -8.62 3.22 23.96
C ASN A 165 -8.51 2.20 25.11
N LEU A 166 -7.34 2.10 25.73
CA LEU A 166 -7.05 1.12 26.77
C LEU A 166 -7.76 1.46 28.10
N ASP A 167 -7.91 2.73 28.42
CA ASP A 167 -8.58 3.15 29.64
C ASP A 167 -10.07 2.81 29.58
N TRP A 168 -10.70 3.02 28.41
CA TRP A 168 -12.09 2.63 28.21
C TRP A 168 -12.27 1.11 28.21
N LEU A 169 -11.36 0.35 27.57
CA LEU A 169 -11.36 -1.12 27.65
C LEU A 169 -11.36 -1.59 29.10
N LYS A 170 -10.51 -0.98 29.95
CA LYS A 170 -10.44 -1.30 31.38
C LYS A 170 -11.73 -0.99 32.11
N GLU A 171 -12.38 0.14 31.86
CA GLU A 171 -13.71 0.47 32.40
C GLU A 171 -14.76 -0.57 32.00
N LEU A 172 -14.63 -1.12 30.79
CA LEU A 172 -15.51 -2.17 30.30
C LEU A 172 -15.15 -3.58 30.80
N GLY A 173 -14.08 -3.72 31.60
CA GLY A 173 -13.65 -4.99 32.18
C GLY A 173 -12.79 -5.85 31.26
N TYR A 174 -12.08 -5.25 30.32
CA TYR A 174 -11.11 -5.92 29.45
C TYR A 174 -9.68 -5.49 29.82
N ASP A 175 -8.80 -6.47 30.03
CA ASP A 175 -7.39 -6.24 30.38
C ASP A 175 -6.50 -5.97 29.15
N ASP A 176 -6.93 -6.38 27.96
CA ASP A 176 -6.18 -6.25 26.70
C ASP A 176 -7.12 -5.99 25.53
N ILE A 177 -6.56 -5.62 24.39
CA ILE A 177 -7.29 -5.45 23.14
C ILE A 177 -7.80 -6.81 22.65
N PRO A 178 -9.12 -6.98 22.42
CA PRO A 178 -9.68 -8.22 21.90
C PRO A 178 -9.12 -8.56 20.52
N LYS A 179 -8.62 -9.79 20.35
CA LYS A 179 -7.91 -10.23 19.14
C LYS A 179 -8.80 -10.96 18.14
N ASN A 180 -9.85 -11.62 18.62
CA ASN A 180 -10.78 -12.35 17.77
C ASN A 180 -12.10 -11.57 17.57
N PRO A 181 -12.82 -11.82 16.46
CA PRO A 181 -14.04 -11.08 16.12
C PRO A 181 -15.15 -11.14 17.16
N LYS A 182 -15.32 -12.28 17.87
CA LYS A 182 -16.37 -12.45 18.87
C LYS A 182 -16.17 -11.52 20.07
N ASP A 183 -14.97 -11.54 20.66
CA ASP A 183 -14.66 -10.72 21.82
C ASP A 183 -14.56 -9.24 21.45
N PHE A 184 -14.07 -8.94 20.25
CA PHE A 184 -14.04 -7.58 19.72
C PHE A 184 -15.45 -7.00 19.57
N ARG A 185 -16.38 -7.74 18.95
CA ARG A 185 -17.79 -7.34 18.82
C ARG A 185 -18.42 -7.13 20.20
N ALA A 186 -18.18 -8.04 21.15
CA ALA A 186 -18.71 -7.91 22.51
C ALA A 186 -18.22 -6.63 23.19
N ALA A 187 -16.92 -6.30 23.12
CA ALA A 187 -16.34 -5.09 23.65
C ALA A 187 -16.90 -3.83 22.98
N ALA A 188 -16.96 -3.83 21.64
CA ALA A 188 -17.48 -2.73 20.84
C ALA A 188 -18.96 -2.45 21.16
N CYS A 189 -19.81 -3.49 21.23
CA CYS A 189 -21.22 -3.33 21.52
C CYS A 189 -21.47 -2.92 22.98
N LYS A 190 -20.58 -3.28 23.89
CA LYS A 190 -20.61 -2.79 25.27
C LYS A 190 -20.28 -1.31 25.34
N ALA A 191 -19.24 -0.86 24.60
CA ALA A 191 -18.84 0.54 24.53
C ALA A 191 -19.94 1.45 23.97
N SER A 192 -20.70 1.01 22.96
CA SER A 192 -21.83 1.77 22.42
C SER A 192 -22.96 2.01 23.43
N LYS A 193 -23.02 1.22 24.51
CA LYS A 193 -24.01 1.31 25.58
C LYS A 193 -23.46 1.94 26.87
N GLN A 194 -22.14 1.93 27.02
CA GLN A 194 -21.43 2.44 28.19
C GLN A 194 -20.33 3.41 27.73
N PRO A 195 -20.66 4.72 27.60
CA PRO A 195 -19.71 5.74 27.16
C PRO A 195 -18.48 5.78 28.09
N PHE A 196 -17.35 6.20 27.49
CA PHE A 196 -16.11 6.42 28.24
C PHE A 196 -16.26 7.53 29.28
N SER A 197 -15.92 7.26 30.53
CA SER A 197 -16.04 8.25 31.61
C SER A 197 -15.18 9.49 31.41
N GLY A 198 -14.05 9.34 30.71
CA GLY A 198 -13.14 10.42 30.36
C GLY A 198 -13.43 11.11 29.02
N SER A 199 -14.57 10.83 28.35
CA SER A 199 -14.90 11.43 27.07
C SER A 199 -14.90 12.96 27.13
N LYS A 200 -14.32 13.60 26.12
CA LYS A 200 -14.31 15.05 25.94
C LYS A 200 -15.64 15.59 25.44
N ASP A 201 -16.45 14.74 24.82
CA ASP A 201 -17.79 15.04 24.34
C ASP A 201 -18.80 14.01 24.87
N PRO A 202 -19.26 14.18 26.12
CA PRO A 202 -20.22 13.26 26.75
C PRO A 202 -21.61 13.34 26.13
N SER A 203 -21.89 14.33 25.28
CA SER A 203 -23.16 14.45 24.55
C SER A 203 -23.15 13.68 23.22
N ALA A 204 -21.97 13.35 22.70
CA ALA A 204 -21.86 12.57 21.48
C ALA A 204 -22.32 11.12 21.70
N LYS A 205 -23.00 10.57 20.70
CA LYS A 205 -23.36 9.15 20.73
C LYS A 205 -22.10 8.28 20.64
N SER A 206 -21.85 7.56 21.72
CA SER A 206 -20.76 6.60 21.81
C SER A 206 -20.84 5.50 20.78
N VAL A 207 -19.71 5.03 20.29
CA VAL A 207 -19.62 3.93 19.34
C VAL A 207 -18.45 3.00 19.67
N GLY A 208 -18.68 1.70 19.48
CA GLY A 208 -17.63 0.71 19.71
C GLY A 208 -16.55 0.74 18.67
N TRP A 209 -16.92 0.76 17.39
CA TRP A 209 -15.98 0.81 16.28
C TRP A 209 -16.41 1.88 15.27
N GLU A 210 -15.53 2.80 14.95
CA GLU A 210 -15.76 3.80 13.92
C GLU A 210 -14.72 3.71 12.84
N ILE A 211 -15.14 3.67 11.56
CA ILE A 211 -14.26 3.50 10.42
C ILE A 211 -14.57 4.52 9.32
N GLY A 212 -13.55 4.90 8.57
CA GLY A 212 -13.76 5.58 7.29
C GLY A 212 -14.19 4.60 6.21
N THR A 213 -15.01 5.04 5.26
CA THR A 213 -15.39 4.24 4.09
C THR A 213 -14.26 4.24 3.05
N ASP A 214 -13.47 3.17 3.05
CA ASP A 214 -12.34 2.97 2.11
C ASP A 214 -12.17 1.48 1.81
N ALA A 215 -11.75 1.14 0.59
CA ALA A 215 -11.50 -0.24 0.17
C ALA A 215 -10.55 -0.99 1.11
N SER A 216 -9.52 -0.30 1.63
CA SER A 216 -8.54 -0.91 2.53
C SER A 216 -9.15 -1.37 3.85
N ARG A 217 -10.29 -0.77 4.30
CA ARG A 217 -11.00 -1.24 5.49
C ARG A 217 -11.65 -2.60 5.24
N LEU A 218 -12.41 -2.73 4.14
CA LEU A 218 -13.01 -4.01 3.74
C LEU A 218 -11.93 -5.06 3.48
N GLY A 219 -10.91 -4.72 2.68
CA GLY A 219 -9.79 -5.60 2.39
C GLY A 219 -9.05 -6.08 3.63
N SER A 220 -8.88 -5.21 4.64
CA SER A 220 -8.22 -5.58 5.90
C SER A 220 -9.01 -6.58 6.72
N VAL A 221 -10.34 -6.45 6.78
CA VAL A 221 -11.19 -7.43 7.47
C VAL A 221 -11.21 -8.75 6.70
N ILE A 222 -11.25 -8.72 5.36
CA ILE A 222 -11.15 -9.93 4.53
C ILE A 222 -9.82 -10.67 4.81
N LEU A 223 -8.69 -9.96 4.79
CA LEU A 223 -7.37 -10.53 5.11
C LEU A 223 -7.32 -11.11 6.53
N ALA A 224 -7.87 -10.39 7.51
CA ALA A 224 -7.94 -10.83 8.91
C ALA A 224 -8.79 -12.11 9.08
N HIS A 225 -9.75 -12.34 8.18
CA HIS A 225 -10.55 -13.57 8.13
C HIS A 225 -9.88 -14.69 7.28
N GLY A 226 -8.63 -14.51 6.85
CA GLY A 226 -7.87 -15.48 6.07
C GLY A 226 -8.19 -15.47 4.57
N GLY A 227 -8.95 -14.47 4.11
CA GLY A 227 -9.28 -14.28 2.69
C GLY A 227 -8.20 -13.54 1.91
N GLU A 228 -8.48 -13.32 0.65
CA GLU A 228 -7.71 -12.51 -0.31
C GLU A 228 -8.71 -11.71 -1.17
N THR A 229 -8.25 -10.65 -1.80
CA THR A 229 -9.07 -9.90 -2.76
C THR A 229 -8.98 -10.52 -4.15
N LEU A 230 -7.77 -10.90 -4.57
CA LEU A 230 -7.47 -11.55 -5.84
C LEU A 230 -6.78 -12.89 -5.59
N ASP A 231 -7.36 -13.98 -6.07
CA ASP A 231 -6.73 -15.30 -6.12
C ASP A 231 -5.78 -15.37 -7.34
N LYS A 232 -4.49 -15.23 -7.07
CA LYS A 232 -3.46 -15.24 -8.13
C LYS A 232 -3.42 -16.57 -8.90
N SER A 233 -3.80 -17.68 -8.29
CA SER A 233 -3.80 -18.99 -8.95
C SER A 233 -4.93 -19.13 -9.97
N LYS A 234 -6.05 -18.46 -9.72
CA LYS A 234 -7.21 -18.41 -10.61
C LYS A 234 -7.19 -17.20 -11.55
N GLY A 235 -6.39 -16.17 -11.23
CA GLY A 235 -6.43 -14.88 -11.92
C GLY A 235 -7.81 -14.24 -11.81
N ALA A 236 -8.42 -14.26 -10.63
CA ALA A 236 -9.78 -13.79 -10.42
C ALA A 236 -9.96 -13.17 -9.03
N TYR A 237 -10.81 -12.16 -8.92
CA TYR A 237 -11.28 -11.63 -7.64
C TYR A 237 -12.17 -12.67 -6.94
N VAL A 238 -12.13 -12.68 -5.60
CA VAL A 238 -12.77 -13.73 -4.77
C VAL A 238 -13.52 -13.12 -3.57
N PHE A 239 -14.39 -12.14 -3.85
CA PHE A 239 -15.15 -11.43 -2.81
C PHE A 239 -16.36 -12.20 -2.28
N ASP A 240 -16.80 -13.28 -2.93
CA ASP A 240 -17.94 -14.11 -2.54
C ASP A 240 -17.56 -15.42 -1.85
N ASN A 241 -16.27 -15.60 -1.53
CA ASN A 241 -15.82 -16.79 -0.82
C ASN A 241 -16.18 -16.75 0.69
N ALA A 242 -16.05 -17.88 1.38
CA ALA A 242 -16.45 -18.02 2.78
C ALA A 242 -15.73 -17.00 3.71
N GLN A 243 -14.47 -16.67 3.45
CA GLN A 243 -13.68 -15.74 4.25
C GLN A 243 -14.15 -14.30 4.05
N ALA A 244 -14.37 -13.89 2.80
CA ALA A 244 -14.88 -12.56 2.47
C ALA A 244 -16.31 -12.36 3.00
N LEU A 245 -17.18 -13.37 2.86
CA LEU A 245 -18.52 -13.34 3.43
C LEU A 245 -18.50 -13.30 4.96
N SER A 246 -17.56 -14.01 5.62
CA SER A 246 -17.38 -13.95 7.08
C SER A 246 -16.95 -12.55 7.54
N ALA A 247 -16.08 -11.88 6.79
CA ALA A 247 -15.66 -10.50 7.05
C ALA A 247 -16.84 -9.51 6.91
N ALA A 248 -17.58 -9.61 5.80
CA ALA A 248 -18.75 -8.78 5.53
C ALA A 248 -19.87 -8.99 6.56
N LYS A 249 -20.07 -10.24 7.01
CA LYS A 249 -21.01 -10.59 8.07
C LYS A 249 -20.69 -9.88 9.39
N LEU A 250 -19.42 -9.88 9.80
CA LEU A 250 -19.01 -9.16 11.03
C LEU A 250 -19.37 -7.67 10.94
N ILE A 251 -19.08 -7.03 9.81
CA ILE A 251 -19.38 -5.61 9.58
C ILE A 251 -20.89 -5.36 9.62
N SER A 252 -21.68 -6.17 8.90
CA SER A 252 -23.15 -6.06 8.87
C SER A 252 -23.75 -6.20 10.26
N GLU A 253 -23.44 -7.28 10.98
CA GLU A 253 -23.99 -7.55 12.31
C GLU A 253 -23.63 -6.44 13.32
N MET A 254 -22.39 -5.94 13.29
CA MET A 254 -21.98 -4.84 14.18
C MET A 254 -22.64 -3.51 13.84
N SER A 255 -22.92 -3.26 12.55
CA SER A 255 -23.66 -2.07 12.12
C SER A 255 -25.13 -2.14 12.54
N GLU A 256 -25.80 -3.27 12.30
CA GLU A 256 -27.20 -3.51 12.69
C GLU A 256 -27.40 -3.37 14.22
N GLU A 257 -26.43 -3.80 15.03
CA GLU A 257 -26.42 -3.65 16.48
C GLU A 257 -26.07 -2.24 16.97
N GLY A 258 -25.69 -1.33 16.07
CA GLY A 258 -25.24 0.02 16.38
C GLY A 258 -23.89 0.09 17.07
N CYS A 259 -23.09 -0.97 16.96
CA CYS A 259 -21.75 -1.07 17.53
C CYS A 259 -20.65 -0.57 16.60
N LEU A 260 -20.95 -0.48 15.30
CA LEU A 260 -20.10 0.02 14.24
C LEU A 260 -20.84 1.11 13.48
N ARG A 261 -20.13 2.17 13.13
CA ARG A 261 -20.60 3.19 12.18
C ARG A 261 -19.48 3.67 11.26
N SER A 262 -19.84 4.27 10.14
CA SER A 262 -18.91 5.05 9.34
C SER A 262 -18.70 6.44 9.93
N ALA A 263 -17.48 6.98 9.79
CA ALA A 263 -17.22 8.38 10.03
C ALA A 263 -17.98 9.26 9.03
N THR A 264 -18.55 10.36 9.50
CA THR A 264 -19.36 11.28 8.67
C THR A 264 -18.52 12.22 7.82
N GLU A 265 -17.27 12.45 8.22
CA GLU A 265 -16.33 13.32 7.53
C GLU A 265 -14.96 12.65 7.38
N LYS A 266 -14.18 13.16 6.45
CA LYS A 266 -12.82 12.68 6.22
C LYS A 266 -11.96 12.87 7.48
N TYR A 267 -11.43 11.77 8.01
CA TYR A 267 -10.68 11.72 9.27
C TYR A 267 -11.52 11.99 10.53
N GLY A 268 -12.85 11.95 10.46
CA GLY A 268 -13.75 12.07 11.59
C GLY A 268 -13.46 11.02 12.66
N GLU A 269 -13.14 9.79 12.23
CA GLU A 269 -12.75 8.68 13.10
C GLU A 269 -11.52 8.99 13.99
N GLN A 270 -10.59 9.84 13.52
CA GLN A 270 -9.44 10.27 14.35
C GLN A 270 -9.89 11.24 15.45
N THR A 271 -10.80 12.14 15.11
CA THR A 271 -11.35 13.13 16.03
C THR A 271 -12.19 12.45 17.12
N ASP A 272 -13.09 11.57 16.72
CA ASP A 272 -13.97 10.85 17.63
C ASP A 272 -13.21 9.87 18.54
N PHE A 273 -12.21 9.18 17.99
CA PHE A 273 -11.28 8.40 18.79
C PHE A 273 -10.54 9.29 19.81
N GLY A 274 -9.94 10.39 19.36
CA GLY A 274 -9.19 11.31 20.22
C GLY A 274 -10.04 11.93 21.33
N ASN A 275 -11.31 12.18 21.08
CA ASN A 275 -12.27 12.70 22.06
C ASN A 275 -12.86 11.63 23.00
N GLY A 276 -12.53 10.34 22.79
CA GLY A 276 -13.06 9.24 23.58
C GLY A 276 -14.52 8.92 23.25
N VAL A 277 -14.97 9.19 22.03
CA VAL A 277 -16.31 8.88 21.53
C VAL A 277 -16.34 7.52 20.86
N ALA A 278 -15.24 7.11 20.21
CA ALA A 278 -15.03 5.78 19.63
C ALA A 278 -14.04 4.95 20.47
N LEU A 279 -14.41 3.71 20.84
CA LEU A 279 -13.51 2.79 21.55
C LEU A 279 -12.40 2.31 20.64
N PHE A 280 -12.78 1.90 19.44
CA PHE A 280 -11.89 1.41 18.39
C PHE A 280 -12.04 2.23 17.12
N THR A 281 -10.94 2.35 16.40
CA THR A 281 -10.95 2.80 15.00
C THR A 281 -9.87 2.07 14.21
N THR A 282 -10.03 2.02 12.90
CA THR A 282 -9.08 1.37 11.99
C THR A 282 -8.45 2.39 11.07
N GLY A 283 -7.15 2.35 10.91
CA GLY A 283 -6.43 3.30 10.08
C GLY A 283 -5.02 2.87 9.74
N SER A 284 -4.40 3.65 8.86
CA SER A 284 -3.00 3.43 8.48
C SER A 284 -2.04 3.61 9.65
N SER A 285 -1.03 2.76 9.75
CA SER A 285 0.07 2.90 10.72
C SER A 285 0.83 4.23 10.58
N SER A 286 0.87 4.83 9.39
CA SER A 286 1.40 6.18 9.19
C SER A 286 0.55 7.27 9.86
N GLY A 287 -0.64 6.93 10.30
CA GLY A 287 -1.57 7.78 11.08
C GLY A 287 -1.19 7.98 12.54
N LEU A 288 -0.30 7.14 13.13
CA LEU A 288 0.05 7.18 14.55
C LEU A 288 0.29 8.60 15.12
N PRO A 289 1.07 9.49 14.47
CA PRO A 289 1.30 10.84 15.00
C PRO A 289 0.02 11.69 15.03
N TYR A 290 -0.92 11.43 14.15
CA TYR A 290 -2.19 12.17 14.08
C TYR A 290 -3.16 11.69 15.16
N TYR A 291 -3.26 10.36 15.36
CA TYR A 291 -4.03 9.78 16.46
C TYR A 291 -3.48 10.19 17.81
N GLY A 292 -2.16 10.10 18.02
CA GLY A 292 -1.52 10.57 19.25
C GLY A 292 -1.79 12.05 19.53
N LYS A 293 -1.76 12.89 18.49
CA LYS A 293 -2.11 14.31 18.62
C LYS A 293 -3.59 14.52 18.94
N ALA A 294 -4.49 13.73 18.32
CA ALA A 294 -5.92 13.82 18.57
C ALA A 294 -6.22 13.43 20.03
N VAL A 295 -5.65 12.32 20.52
CA VAL A 295 -5.80 11.88 21.92
C VAL A 295 -5.26 12.93 22.90
N SER A 296 -4.05 13.45 22.70
CA SER A 296 -3.43 14.44 23.59
C SER A 296 -4.18 15.77 23.66
N LYS A 297 -4.87 16.15 22.60
CA LYS A 297 -5.71 17.38 22.54
C LYS A 297 -7.16 17.11 22.97
N GLY A 298 -7.63 15.89 22.82
CA GLY A 298 -8.95 15.41 23.18
C GLY A 298 -9.04 14.93 24.63
N ALA A 299 -9.44 13.68 24.80
CA ALA A 299 -9.71 13.07 26.11
C ALA A 299 -8.47 12.60 26.89
N ASN A 300 -7.29 12.59 26.24
CA ASN A 300 -5.98 12.32 26.83
C ASN A 300 -5.92 11.02 27.66
N PHE A 301 -6.23 9.90 27.03
CA PHE A 301 -6.25 8.56 27.60
C PHE A 301 -5.07 7.71 27.14
N ASN A 302 -4.83 6.59 27.81
CA ASN A 302 -3.89 5.57 27.38
C ASN A 302 -4.46 4.78 26.18
N TRP A 303 -3.67 4.62 25.14
CA TRP A 303 -4.07 3.94 23.91
C TRP A 303 -2.96 3.07 23.35
N SER A 304 -3.35 2.09 22.57
CA SER A 304 -2.40 1.25 21.83
C SER A 304 -3.00 0.84 20.49
N ILE A 305 -2.26 0.01 19.79
CA ILE A 305 -2.65 -0.54 18.48
C ILE A 305 -2.56 -2.06 18.51
N TYR A 306 -3.27 -2.69 17.57
CA TYR A 306 -3.12 -4.10 17.26
C TYR A 306 -3.53 -4.36 15.80
N ALA A 307 -3.48 -5.64 15.38
CA ALA A 307 -4.10 -6.07 14.14
C ALA A 307 -5.63 -5.91 14.19
N VAL A 308 -6.27 -5.76 13.05
CA VAL A 308 -7.71 -5.94 12.91
C VAL A 308 -8.08 -7.32 13.46
N PRO A 309 -9.20 -7.47 14.22
CA PRO A 309 -9.59 -8.74 14.82
C PRO A 309 -9.66 -9.86 13.79
N HIS A 310 -9.02 -11.00 14.09
CA HIS A 310 -8.74 -12.03 13.11
C HIS A 310 -9.25 -13.41 13.52
N THR A 311 -9.55 -14.25 12.53
CA THR A 311 -9.95 -15.65 12.70
C THR A 311 -8.78 -16.61 12.45
N THR A 312 -7.67 -16.12 11.94
CA THR A 312 -6.45 -16.89 11.65
C THR A 312 -5.63 -17.13 12.92
N SER A 313 -4.76 -18.15 12.93
CA SER A 313 -3.87 -18.44 14.06
C SER A 313 -2.92 -17.29 14.38
N GLU A 314 -2.43 -16.61 13.34
CA GLU A 314 -1.60 -15.43 13.43
C GLU A 314 -2.33 -14.22 12.81
N PRO A 315 -2.12 -12.99 13.32
CA PRO A 315 -2.74 -11.81 12.74
C PRO A 315 -2.27 -11.59 11.30
N ARG A 316 -3.19 -11.37 10.38
CA ARG A 316 -2.89 -11.09 8.99
C ARG A 316 -3.28 -9.65 8.66
N GLY A 317 -2.32 -8.73 8.81
CA GLY A 317 -2.53 -7.32 8.51
C GLY A 317 -2.50 -7.02 7.02
N ASN A 318 -3.14 -5.93 6.62
CA ASN A 318 -3.10 -5.41 5.26
C ASN A 318 -1.90 -4.45 5.11
N LEU A 319 -0.90 -4.88 4.35
CA LEU A 319 0.30 -4.10 4.03
C LEU A 319 0.14 -3.39 2.69
N TYR A 320 0.34 -2.09 2.67
CA TYR A 320 0.25 -1.28 1.48
C TYR A 320 1.26 -0.12 1.47
N GLY A 321 1.38 0.54 0.36
CA GLY A 321 2.21 1.73 0.20
C GLY A 321 2.63 1.90 -1.26
N PRO A 322 2.91 3.13 -1.65
CA PRO A 322 3.32 3.42 -3.02
C PRO A 322 4.73 2.90 -3.30
N SER A 323 5.01 2.76 -4.58
CA SER A 323 6.34 2.45 -5.09
C SER A 323 6.81 3.52 -6.07
N PHE A 324 8.12 3.65 -6.27
CA PHE A 324 8.68 4.43 -7.35
C PHE A 324 8.79 3.58 -8.60
N ALA A 325 8.37 4.13 -9.72
CA ALA A 325 8.45 3.52 -11.04
C ALA A 325 9.30 4.38 -11.97
N VAL A 326 10.13 3.75 -12.78
CA VAL A 326 10.99 4.43 -13.75
C VAL A 326 10.29 4.48 -15.11
N THR A 327 10.27 5.64 -15.77
CA THR A 327 9.58 5.81 -17.04
C THR A 327 10.41 5.32 -18.22
N LYS A 328 9.71 4.72 -19.19
CA LYS A 328 10.30 4.15 -20.39
C LYS A 328 10.80 5.22 -21.38
N LYS A 329 10.19 6.42 -21.35
CA LYS A 329 10.60 7.54 -22.21
C LYS A 329 12.02 8.01 -21.92
N SER A 330 12.49 7.86 -20.69
CA SER A 330 13.82 8.26 -20.25
C SER A 330 14.89 7.41 -20.96
N ASP A 331 15.96 8.04 -21.39
CA ASP A 331 17.12 7.26 -21.84
C ASP A 331 17.71 6.45 -20.66
N LYS A 332 18.47 5.39 -20.98
CA LYS A 332 19.03 4.48 -19.98
C LYS A 332 19.96 5.17 -18.98
N ARG A 333 20.61 6.26 -19.34
CA ARG A 333 21.46 7.04 -18.44
C ARG A 333 20.62 7.68 -17.33
N LYS A 334 19.48 8.29 -17.70
CA LYS A 334 18.53 8.87 -16.76
C LYS A 334 17.85 7.79 -15.91
N GLN A 335 17.49 6.64 -16.51
CA GLN A 335 16.92 5.50 -15.79
C GLN A 335 17.87 5.00 -14.69
N VAL A 336 19.17 4.85 -15.00
CA VAL A 336 20.19 4.52 -13.99
C VAL A 336 20.34 5.64 -12.96
N ALA A 337 20.31 6.90 -13.37
CA ALA A 337 20.47 8.04 -12.47
C ALA A 337 19.37 8.09 -11.40
N VAL A 338 18.10 7.93 -11.78
CA VAL A 338 16.99 7.93 -10.81
C VAL A 338 17.00 6.67 -9.95
N TRP A 339 17.45 5.53 -10.48
CA TRP A 339 17.66 4.30 -9.69
C TRP A 339 18.73 4.50 -8.61
N LEU A 340 19.85 5.14 -8.93
CA LEU A 340 20.91 5.44 -7.96
C LEU A 340 20.42 6.41 -6.88
N TRP A 341 19.60 7.40 -7.23
CA TRP A 341 18.98 8.29 -6.26
C TRP A 341 18.00 7.52 -5.33
N LEU A 342 17.21 6.60 -5.87
CA LEU A 342 16.34 5.75 -5.05
C LEU A 342 17.16 4.88 -4.08
N ARG A 343 18.29 4.32 -4.54
CA ARG A 343 19.21 3.56 -3.67
C ARG A 343 19.78 4.42 -2.54
N GLU A 344 20.04 5.70 -2.78
CA GLU A 344 20.44 6.65 -1.75
C GLU A 344 19.34 6.83 -0.70
N PHE A 345 18.10 7.05 -1.15
CA PHE A 345 16.94 7.13 -0.25
C PHE A 345 16.78 5.87 0.60
N LEU A 346 17.10 4.70 0.07
CA LEU A 346 16.97 3.41 0.75
C LEU A 346 18.11 3.11 1.74
N LYS A 347 19.12 3.95 1.88
CA LYS A 347 20.13 3.77 2.93
C LYS A 347 19.49 3.81 4.32
N PRO A 348 19.87 2.93 5.26
CA PRO A 348 19.26 2.89 6.60
C PRO A 348 19.22 4.23 7.33
N VAL A 349 20.25 5.05 7.19
CA VAL A 349 20.32 6.38 7.83
C VAL A 349 19.23 7.32 7.28
N ASN A 350 19.04 7.34 5.97
CA ASN A 350 18.01 8.16 5.31
C ASN A 350 16.61 7.64 5.61
N GLN A 351 16.43 6.32 5.58
CA GLN A 351 15.18 5.67 5.99
C GLN A 351 14.84 6.00 7.46
N ALA A 352 15.79 5.96 8.37
CA ALA A 352 15.55 6.28 9.78
C ALA A 352 15.13 7.75 9.99
N GLN A 353 15.73 8.69 9.27
CA GLN A 353 15.27 10.08 9.30
C GLN A 353 13.86 10.23 8.74
N PHE A 354 13.57 9.57 7.63
CA PHE A 354 12.24 9.62 7.03
C PHE A 354 11.16 9.00 7.94
N VAL A 355 11.47 7.89 8.62
CA VAL A 355 10.58 7.29 9.64
C VAL A 355 10.23 8.30 10.75
N ARG A 356 11.22 8.98 11.29
CA ARG A 356 11.00 9.98 12.37
C ARG A 356 10.09 11.13 11.93
N LEU A 357 10.08 11.47 10.65
CA LEU A 357 9.25 12.55 10.10
C LEU A 357 7.85 12.08 9.71
N THR A 358 7.67 10.81 9.36
CA THR A 358 6.48 10.33 8.67
C THR A 358 5.75 9.18 9.35
N ASN A 359 6.44 8.46 10.22
CA ASN A 359 6.01 7.22 10.84
C ASN A 359 5.66 6.09 9.83
N TYR A 360 6.14 6.19 8.59
CA TYR A 360 6.10 5.07 7.66
C TYR A 360 7.04 3.96 8.14
N VAL A 361 6.74 2.75 7.74
CA VAL A 361 7.60 1.59 7.98
C VAL A 361 8.76 1.64 6.97
N PRO A 362 10.02 1.55 7.44
CA PRO A 362 11.16 1.48 6.55
C PRO A 362 11.15 0.14 5.80
N VAL A 363 11.62 0.15 4.57
CA VAL A 363 11.69 -1.09 3.79
C VAL A 363 12.89 -1.95 4.17
N ARG A 364 13.93 -1.37 4.75
CA ARG A 364 15.11 -2.10 5.22
C ARG A 364 15.01 -2.41 6.71
N LEU A 365 15.06 -3.70 7.06
CA LEU A 365 14.97 -4.17 8.44
C LEU A 365 16.09 -3.61 9.32
N SER A 366 17.32 -3.49 8.78
CA SER A 366 18.48 -2.91 9.49
C SER A 366 18.28 -1.45 9.93
N THR A 367 17.35 -0.73 9.30
CA THR A 367 16.96 0.63 9.73
C THR A 367 16.44 0.66 11.17
N MET A 368 15.82 -0.43 11.64
CA MET A 368 15.28 -0.53 12.99
C MET A 368 16.36 -0.35 14.07
N ASN A 369 17.61 -0.72 13.77
CA ASN A 369 18.75 -0.57 14.69
C ASN A 369 19.12 0.91 14.92
N LEU A 370 18.68 1.82 14.05
CA LEU A 370 18.90 3.26 14.13
C LEU A 370 17.71 4.00 14.76
N LEU A 371 16.68 3.29 15.22
CA LEU A 371 15.42 3.86 15.69
C LEU A 371 15.15 3.62 17.19
N ASP A 372 16.12 3.20 17.98
CA ASP A 372 15.91 2.85 19.40
C ASP A 372 15.36 4.03 20.22
N ASP A 373 15.85 5.24 20.01
CA ASP A 373 15.36 6.46 20.63
C ASP A 373 13.92 6.80 20.24
N TYR A 374 13.59 6.54 18.97
CA TYR A 374 12.25 6.75 18.41
C TYR A 374 11.26 5.71 18.96
N ARG A 375 11.65 4.42 19.00
CA ARG A 375 10.85 3.30 19.48
C ARG A 375 10.51 3.43 20.96
N LYS A 376 11.46 3.88 21.79
CA LYS A 376 11.21 4.17 23.22
C LYS A 376 10.11 5.22 23.43
N LYS A 377 10.00 6.20 22.52
CA LYS A 377 8.96 7.24 22.56
C LYS A 377 7.66 6.84 21.85
N ASN A 378 7.72 5.84 20.99
CA ASN A 378 6.62 5.36 20.16
C ASN A 378 6.56 3.81 20.22
N PRO A 379 6.17 3.21 21.38
CA PRO A 379 6.22 1.76 21.57
C PRO A 379 5.32 1.00 20.59
N GLN A 380 4.30 1.65 20.05
CA GLN A 380 3.43 1.10 19.00
C GLN A 380 4.21 0.70 17.73
N PHE A 381 5.35 1.32 17.50
CA PHE A 381 6.19 1.01 16.32
C PHE A 381 6.76 -0.41 16.37
N ASP A 382 7.02 -0.96 17.55
CA ASP A 382 7.43 -2.36 17.72
C ASP A 382 6.29 -3.33 17.41
N ILE A 383 5.06 -2.98 17.76
CA ILE A 383 3.87 -3.78 17.42
C ILE A 383 3.71 -3.86 15.90
N ILE A 384 3.85 -2.73 15.19
CA ILE A 384 3.81 -2.71 13.72
C ILE A 384 4.86 -3.65 13.14
N ARG A 385 6.08 -3.61 13.65
CA ARG A 385 7.17 -4.47 13.19
C ARG A 385 6.83 -5.97 13.29
N GLU A 386 6.21 -6.38 14.40
CA GLU A 386 5.80 -7.77 14.56
C GLU A 386 4.65 -8.14 13.62
N LEU A 387 3.66 -7.27 13.47
CA LEU A 387 2.52 -7.50 12.57
C LEU A 387 2.93 -7.57 11.09
N MET A 388 4.03 -6.93 10.70
CA MET A 388 4.53 -7.00 9.32
C MET A 388 5.00 -8.39 8.90
N LYS A 389 5.38 -9.26 9.84
CA LYS A 389 5.90 -10.60 9.54
C LYS A 389 4.87 -11.50 8.86
N THR A 390 3.60 -11.27 9.14
CA THR A 390 2.46 -12.06 8.64
C THR A 390 1.53 -11.26 7.73
N ALA A 391 1.91 -10.03 7.39
CA ALA A 391 1.08 -9.13 6.59
C ALA A 391 0.90 -9.62 5.14
N GLY A 392 -0.33 -9.55 4.66
CA GLY A 392 -0.70 -9.66 3.26
C GLY A 392 -0.91 -8.29 2.62
N SER A 393 -1.40 -8.24 1.40
CA SER A 393 -1.80 -7.00 0.72
C SER A 393 -3.14 -7.19 0.03
N GLU A 394 -4.04 -6.22 0.19
CA GLU A 394 -5.30 -6.17 -0.56
C GLU A 394 -5.13 -5.56 -1.94
N THR A 395 -4.00 -4.89 -2.21
CA THR A 395 -3.77 -4.17 -3.47
C THR A 395 -2.99 -5.04 -4.47
N PRO A 396 -3.66 -5.72 -5.41
CA PRO A 396 -2.96 -6.41 -6.49
C PRO A 396 -2.35 -5.39 -7.47
N PRO A 397 -1.20 -5.69 -8.09
CA PRO A 397 -0.62 -4.87 -9.14
C PRO A 397 -1.32 -5.12 -10.49
N SER A 398 -2.62 -4.87 -10.53
CA SER A 398 -3.51 -5.04 -11.68
C SER A 398 -4.17 -3.72 -12.07
N ALA A 399 -4.31 -3.45 -13.36
CA ALA A 399 -4.94 -2.24 -13.87
C ALA A 399 -6.42 -2.14 -13.49
N SER A 400 -7.13 -3.26 -13.40
CA SER A 400 -8.54 -3.30 -12.98
C SER A 400 -8.76 -2.85 -11.53
N TYR A 401 -7.73 -2.93 -10.68
CA TYR A 401 -7.92 -2.71 -9.24
C TYR A 401 -8.22 -1.25 -8.87
N GLU A 402 -7.90 -0.27 -9.71
CA GLU A 402 -8.28 1.13 -9.43
C GLU A 402 -9.81 1.29 -9.39
N GLU A 403 -10.53 0.67 -10.34
CA GLU A 403 -12.00 0.68 -10.39
C GLU A 403 -12.59 -0.24 -9.31
N VAL A 404 -12.02 -1.44 -9.13
CA VAL A 404 -12.44 -2.38 -8.09
C VAL A 404 -12.35 -1.78 -6.69
N ARG A 405 -11.38 -0.91 -6.41
CA ARG A 405 -11.33 -0.15 -5.15
C ARG A 405 -12.56 0.74 -4.96
N GLY A 406 -13.06 1.33 -6.03
CA GLY A 406 -14.33 2.08 -6.00
C GLY A 406 -15.48 1.19 -5.57
N LEU A 407 -15.64 0.05 -6.24
CA LEU A 407 -16.68 -0.94 -5.91
C LEU A 407 -16.57 -1.46 -4.47
N MET A 408 -15.36 -1.77 -3.98
CA MET A 408 -15.14 -2.19 -2.59
C MET A 408 -15.56 -1.13 -1.57
N LYS A 409 -15.28 0.14 -1.87
CA LYS A 409 -15.69 1.27 -1.02
C LYS A 409 -17.21 1.38 -0.96
N ASP A 410 -17.87 1.28 -2.10
CA ASP A 410 -19.32 1.39 -2.21
C ASP A 410 -20.01 0.19 -1.55
N ALA A 411 -19.51 -1.02 -1.76
CA ALA A 411 -19.97 -2.23 -1.07
C ALA A 411 -19.87 -2.11 0.46
N LEU A 412 -18.74 -1.59 0.98
CA LEU A 412 -18.59 -1.32 2.42
C LEU A 412 -19.65 -0.31 2.91
N ALA A 413 -19.88 0.76 2.17
CA ALA A 413 -20.88 1.77 2.53
C ALA A 413 -22.30 1.19 2.55
N GLU A 414 -22.67 0.36 1.58
CA GLU A 414 -23.97 -0.30 1.52
C GLU A 414 -24.17 -1.29 2.67
N ILE A 415 -23.17 -2.10 3.00
CA ILE A 415 -23.21 -3.03 4.15
C ILE A 415 -23.38 -2.25 5.46
N LEU A 416 -22.65 -1.14 5.64
CA LEU A 416 -22.77 -0.27 6.82
C LEU A 416 -24.15 0.39 6.93
N ASN A 417 -24.87 0.57 5.82
CA ASN A 417 -26.22 1.10 5.76
C ASN A 417 -27.33 -0.01 5.83
N GLY A 418 -26.97 -1.26 6.13
CA GLY A 418 -27.91 -2.35 6.36
C GLY A 418 -28.34 -3.11 5.11
N ALA A 419 -27.62 -2.98 3.97
CA ALA A 419 -27.86 -3.80 2.81
C ALA A 419 -27.45 -5.27 3.07
N ASN A 420 -28.09 -6.20 2.34
CA ASN A 420 -27.78 -7.63 2.45
C ASN A 420 -26.32 -7.90 2.02
N TYR A 421 -25.44 -8.13 2.98
CA TYR A 421 -24.02 -8.32 2.74
C TYR A 421 -23.70 -9.47 1.78
N VAL A 422 -24.50 -10.53 1.74
CA VAL A 422 -24.28 -11.68 0.84
C VAL A 422 -24.46 -11.23 -0.61
N GLN A 423 -25.57 -10.54 -0.89
CA GLN A 423 -25.86 -10.05 -2.24
C GLN A 423 -24.81 -9.01 -2.66
N ILE A 424 -24.49 -8.04 -1.78
CA ILE A 424 -23.48 -7.02 -2.08
C ILE A 424 -22.11 -7.62 -2.41
N MET A 425 -21.69 -8.66 -1.68
CA MET A 425 -20.38 -9.29 -1.94
C MET A 425 -20.39 -10.14 -3.20
N GLN A 426 -21.53 -10.73 -3.56
CA GLN A 426 -21.72 -11.44 -4.84
C GLN A 426 -21.67 -10.46 -6.02
N ASP A 427 -22.40 -9.34 -5.94
CA ASP A 427 -22.42 -8.31 -6.97
C ASP A 427 -21.01 -7.68 -7.13
N LEU A 428 -20.33 -7.40 -6.04
CA LEU A 428 -18.94 -6.96 -6.04
C LEU A 428 -18.01 -7.96 -6.74
N ASN A 429 -18.17 -9.26 -6.45
CA ASN A 429 -17.35 -10.31 -7.06
C ASN A 429 -17.58 -10.41 -8.57
N GLU A 430 -18.84 -10.37 -9.01
CA GLU A 430 -19.21 -10.42 -10.44
C GLU A 430 -18.63 -9.23 -11.19
N GLU A 431 -18.87 -8.02 -10.71
CA GLU A 431 -18.45 -6.79 -11.38
C GLU A 431 -16.91 -6.62 -11.37
N ALA A 432 -16.25 -6.95 -10.26
CA ALA A 432 -14.79 -6.92 -10.19
C ALA A 432 -14.15 -7.88 -11.20
N ASN A 433 -14.70 -9.08 -11.37
CA ASN A 433 -14.22 -10.05 -12.36
C ASN A 433 -14.51 -9.61 -13.79
N ARG A 434 -15.65 -8.99 -14.07
CA ARG A 434 -15.96 -8.39 -15.37
C ARG A 434 -14.91 -7.35 -15.75
N LEU A 435 -14.64 -6.38 -14.87
CA LEU A 435 -13.61 -5.35 -15.07
C LEU A 435 -12.21 -5.94 -15.25
N HIS A 436 -11.90 -7.00 -14.52
CA HIS A 436 -10.60 -7.67 -14.65
C HIS A 436 -10.43 -8.35 -15.99
N LEU A 437 -11.45 -9.07 -16.46
CA LEU A 437 -11.43 -9.71 -17.78
C LEU A 437 -11.33 -8.69 -18.91
N GLU A 438 -11.99 -7.54 -18.79
CA GLU A 438 -11.89 -6.45 -19.76
C GLU A 438 -10.47 -5.86 -19.80
N ALA A 439 -9.86 -5.62 -18.63
CA ALA A 439 -8.47 -5.15 -18.57
C ALA A 439 -7.49 -6.18 -19.17
N LEU A 440 -7.68 -7.46 -18.89
CA LEU A 440 -6.85 -8.53 -19.46
C LEU A 440 -7.05 -8.71 -20.97
N ALA A 441 -8.26 -8.43 -21.50
CA ALA A 441 -8.50 -8.46 -22.94
C ALA A 441 -7.74 -7.34 -23.66
N GLN A 442 -7.75 -6.13 -23.10
CA GLN A 442 -6.98 -5.00 -23.64
C GLN A 442 -5.46 -5.28 -23.70
N LEU A 443 -4.93 -6.06 -22.75
CA LEU A 443 -3.49 -6.44 -22.77
C LEU A 443 -3.12 -7.42 -23.89
N LYS A 444 -4.09 -8.02 -24.59
CA LYS A 444 -3.86 -8.98 -25.67
C LYS A 444 -4.00 -8.36 -27.06
N GLU A 445 -4.54 -7.16 -27.15
CA GLU A 445 -4.67 -6.38 -28.37
C GLU A 445 -3.34 -5.65 -28.70
#